data_5e1b064702fcb6a52ae93305518eff24
#
_entry.id   5e1b064702fcb6a52ae93305518eff24
#
_cell.length_a   1.000
_cell.length_b   1.000
_cell.length_c   1.000
_cell.angle_alpha   90.00
_cell.angle_beta   90.00
_cell.angle_gamma   90.00
#
_symmetry.space_group_name_H-M   'P 1'
#
loop_
_entity.id
_entity.type
_entity.pdbx_description
1 polymer ?
#
loop_
_entity_poly.entity_id
_entity_poly.type
_entity_poly.pdbx_seq_one_letter_code
_entity_poly.pdbx_strand_id
1 'polypeptide(L)'
;MMPVVLYNIPLGLDEPEDLLLMKAAKRLRLPPDTVKGVEIVRCSLDARDRQQIVFVYNIIIDLADGPRREADLVRRLRRQDVALCKPPQPVELQLGTEPLPGRPVVIGLGPAGMMAALTLLRHGFRPIVLERGQPVAQRNRDVFETFYKHGRFDPESNLLFGEGGAGTYSDGKLYSRIHDPLTLEVYDALVAAGADARIRIDGKPHIGSDKLPGVCANIRRTITASGGEVHFGCGVSDLVRDEAGRITKVKASDGREFEAGLVVLATGHSARDVYTMLHRLGLPLAAKPFQMGVRIQHPQDLVNRWQYGTLAGHPKLPPADYHLNAKGAAGRLGDVYSFCMCPGGQILPANESAGLIVTNGASPSDRSGRYANSGLVVTLGPPMFGEHPLAGIEFQTRWEKAAYDLSGGYAVPAQRVPDLLAGRATVDPVHVDHPIGAKTCTPYCPGRWPRRWRRHWKCSRNDCRGLPAMRRS
;
A
#
# COMPACT_ATOMS: atom_id res chain seq x y z
N MET A 1 -23.12 25.00 10.24
CA MET A 1 -21.96 25.68 10.87
C MET A 1 -20.77 25.52 9.95
N MET A 2 -19.95 26.55 9.78
CA MET A 2 -18.70 26.44 9.03
C MET A 2 -17.55 26.81 9.97
N PRO A 3 -17.06 25.86 10.79
CA PRO A 3 -16.01 26.13 11.76
C PRO A 3 -14.74 26.66 11.08
N VAL A 4 -13.86 27.29 11.83
CA VAL A 4 -12.60 27.82 11.32
C VAL A 4 -11.56 26.71 11.28
N VAL A 5 -10.90 26.51 10.14
CA VAL A 5 -9.74 25.64 10.01
C VAL A 5 -8.45 26.47 10.01
N LEU A 6 -7.48 26.01 10.80
CA LEU A 6 -6.12 26.52 10.81
C LEU A 6 -5.17 25.48 10.22
N TYR A 7 -4.35 25.94 9.29
CA TYR A 7 -3.36 25.11 8.63
C TYR A 7 -1.96 25.37 9.17
N ASN A 8 -1.14 24.32 9.14
CA ASN A 8 0.30 24.39 9.38
C ASN A 8 0.66 24.98 10.77
N ILE A 9 0.02 24.50 11.82
CA ILE A 9 0.38 24.84 13.20
C ILE A 9 1.56 23.96 13.64
N PRO A 10 2.77 24.52 13.86
CA PRO A 10 3.91 23.73 14.30
C PRO A 10 3.84 23.45 15.80
N LEU A 11 4.20 22.22 16.18
CA LEU A 11 4.37 21.77 17.55
C LEU A 11 5.72 21.07 17.68
N GLY A 12 6.55 21.50 18.61
CA GLY A 12 7.84 20.87 18.89
C GLY A 12 7.69 19.46 19.43
N LEU A 13 8.73 18.64 19.30
CA LEU A 13 8.68 17.24 19.73
C LEU A 13 8.30 17.08 21.21
N ASP A 14 8.81 17.96 22.08
CA ASP A 14 8.55 17.91 23.52
C ASP A 14 7.30 18.70 23.96
N GLU A 15 6.69 19.45 23.05
CA GLU A 15 5.46 20.18 23.33
C GLU A 15 4.26 19.22 23.39
N PRO A 16 3.36 19.34 24.38
CA PRO A 16 2.12 18.58 24.45
C PRO A 16 1.08 19.09 23.46
N GLU A 17 0.18 18.22 22.99
CA GLU A 17 -0.88 18.59 22.03
C GLU A 17 -1.86 19.63 22.59
N ASP A 18 -2.04 19.72 23.91
CA ASP A 18 -2.91 20.73 24.57
C ASP A 18 -2.48 22.16 24.24
N LEU A 19 -1.21 22.38 23.90
CA LEU A 19 -0.75 23.71 23.45
C LEU A 19 -1.33 24.15 22.10
N LEU A 20 -1.93 23.25 21.34
CA LEU A 20 -2.58 23.57 20.06
C LEU A 20 -3.68 24.62 20.25
N LEU A 21 -4.44 24.57 21.36
CA LEU A 21 -5.47 25.53 21.68
C LEU A 21 -4.87 26.95 21.86
N MET A 22 -3.82 27.08 22.67
CA MET A 22 -3.14 28.36 22.88
C MET A 22 -2.48 28.88 21.58
N LYS A 23 -1.85 28.01 20.81
CA LYS A 23 -1.25 28.35 19.51
C LYS A 23 -2.33 28.82 18.53
N ALA A 24 -3.50 28.17 18.52
CA ALA A 24 -4.65 28.57 17.71
C ALA A 24 -5.16 29.98 18.13
N ALA A 25 -5.43 30.20 19.42
CA ALA A 25 -5.88 31.49 19.92
C ALA A 25 -4.90 32.62 19.56
N LYS A 26 -3.59 32.41 19.79
CA LYS A 26 -2.54 33.34 19.37
C LYS A 26 -2.54 33.62 17.88
N ARG A 27 -2.69 32.57 17.06
CA ARG A 27 -2.73 32.67 15.60
C ARG A 27 -3.91 33.50 15.10
N LEU A 28 -5.04 33.38 15.76
CA LEU A 28 -6.28 34.13 15.49
C LEU A 28 -6.34 35.50 16.14
N ARG A 29 -5.39 35.85 17.01
CA ARG A 29 -5.40 37.07 17.83
C ARG A 29 -6.64 37.15 18.70
N LEU A 30 -6.99 36.03 19.34
CA LEU A 30 -8.10 35.91 20.26
C LEU A 30 -7.62 35.54 21.66
N PRO A 31 -8.37 35.90 22.72
CA PRO A 31 -8.17 35.36 24.06
C PRO A 31 -8.35 33.85 24.05
N PRO A 32 -7.54 33.05 24.80
CA PRO A 32 -7.62 31.59 24.80
C PRO A 32 -9.00 31.04 25.22
N ASP A 33 -9.71 31.71 26.12
CA ASP A 33 -11.05 31.36 26.60
C ASP A 33 -12.16 31.47 25.55
N THR A 34 -11.89 32.14 24.44
CA THR A 34 -12.80 32.19 23.29
C THR A 34 -12.76 30.96 22.40
N VAL A 35 -11.73 30.12 22.52
CA VAL A 35 -11.60 28.85 21.82
C VAL A 35 -12.12 27.71 22.70
N LYS A 36 -13.27 27.14 22.37
CA LYS A 36 -13.92 26.09 23.16
C LYS A 36 -13.31 24.70 22.95
N GLY A 37 -12.84 24.44 21.75
CA GLY A 37 -12.32 23.12 21.39
C GLY A 37 -11.43 23.17 20.16
N VAL A 38 -10.58 22.15 20.06
CA VAL A 38 -9.68 21.92 18.94
C VAL A 38 -9.88 20.49 18.48
N GLU A 39 -10.21 20.31 17.22
CA GLU A 39 -10.26 19.02 16.55
C GLU A 39 -9.06 18.91 15.59
N ILE A 40 -8.25 17.86 15.73
CA ILE A 40 -7.12 17.61 14.84
C ILE A 40 -7.64 16.97 13.56
N VAL A 41 -7.43 17.63 12.42
CA VAL A 41 -7.82 17.13 11.09
C VAL A 41 -6.66 16.45 10.39
N ARG A 42 -5.43 16.91 10.67
CA ARG A 42 -4.21 16.33 10.10
C ARG A 42 -3.02 16.59 11.00
N CYS A 43 -2.18 15.56 11.15
CA CYS A 43 -0.88 15.63 11.80
C CYS A 43 0.18 15.09 10.83
N SER A 44 1.23 15.86 10.60
CA SER A 44 2.33 15.47 9.71
C SER A 44 3.68 15.80 10.36
N LEU A 45 4.67 14.93 10.21
CA LEU A 45 6.03 15.20 10.68
C LEU A 45 6.77 16.05 9.63
N ASP A 46 7.29 17.19 10.02
CA ASP A 46 8.24 17.97 9.21
C ASP A 46 9.66 17.80 9.77
N ALA A 47 10.44 16.98 9.09
CA ALA A 47 11.85 16.70 9.39
C ALA A 47 12.76 17.21 8.26
N ARG A 48 12.37 18.28 7.56
CA ARG A 48 13.19 18.90 6.52
C ARG A 48 14.40 19.61 7.10
N ASP A 49 14.24 20.22 8.23
CA ASP A 49 15.34 20.75 9.04
C ASP A 49 15.62 19.78 10.18
N ARG A 50 16.82 19.17 10.17
CA ARG A 50 17.23 18.22 11.21
C ARG A 50 17.48 18.87 12.57
N GLN A 51 17.65 20.19 12.62
CA GLN A 51 17.82 20.95 13.85
C GLN A 51 16.47 21.37 14.45
N GLN A 52 15.42 21.41 13.62
CA GLN A 52 14.09 21.85 14.05
C GLN A 52 13.01 20.91 13.49
N ILE A 53 12.98 19.67 13.99
CA ILE A 53 11.93 18.72 13.65
C ILE A 53 10.68 19.07 14.45
N VAL A 54 9.54 19.19 13.76
CA VAL A 54 8.24 19.54 14.35
C VAL A 54 7.12 18.67 13.79
N PHE A 55 6.08 18.47 14.60
CA PHE A 55 4.80 18.07 14.07
C PHE A 55 4.05 19.28 13.54
N VAL A 56 3.38 19.14 12.42
CA VAL A 56 2.59 20.19 11.76
C VAL A 56 1.14 19.73 11.72
N TYR A 57 0.29 20.51 12.37
CA TYR A 57 -1.12 20.21 12.53
C TYR A 57 -2.00 21.11 11.66
N ASN A 58 -3.04 20.50 11.06
CA ASN A 58 -4.22 21.23 10.62
C ASN A 58 -5.33 20.95 11.64
N ILE A 59 -5.98 21.98 12.11
CA ILE A 59 -6.97 21.87 13.18
C ILE A 59 -8.23 22.65 12.84
N ILE A 60 -9.37 22.12 13.25
CA ILE A 60 -10.65 22.83 13.29
C ILE A 60 -10.84 23.37 14.71
N ILE A 61 -11.37 24.55 14.80
CA ILE A 61 -11.64 25.19 16.07
C ILE A 61 -13.10 25.62 16.19
N ASP A 62 -13.63 25.44 17.39
CA ASP A 62 -14.93 25.96 17.79
C ASP A 62 -14.77 27.26 18.60
N LEU A 63 -15.48 28.32 18.18
CA LEU A 63 -15.50 29.59 18.88
C LEU A 63 -16.76 29.75 19.77
N ALA A 64 -16.60 30.42 20.86
CA ALA A 64 -17.69 30.66 21.83
C ALA A 64 -18.91 31.38 21.22
N ASP A 65 -18.68 32.27 20.27
CA ASP A 65 -19.68 33.22 19.77
C ASP A 65 -20.34 32.80 18.43
N GLY A 66 -20.05 31.60 17.96
CA GLY A 66 -20.76 30.94 16.84
C GLY A 66 -20.41 31.42 15.42
N PRO A 67 -21.15 30.92 14.40
CA PRO A 67 -20.73 30.92 12.98
C PRO A 67 -20.58 32.32 12.33
N ARG A 68 -21.32 33.33 12.77
CA ARG A 68 -21.20 34.69 12.20
C ARG A 68 -19.84 35.29 12.52
N ARG A 69 -19.39 35.10 13.74
CA ARG A 69 -18.07 35.59 14.21
C ARG A 69 -16.93 34.86 13.49
N GLU A 70 -17.10 33.59 13.20
CA GLU A 70 -16.13 32.77 12.45
C GLU A 70 -15.88 33.34 11.04
N ALA A 71 -16.96 33.61 10.30
CA ALA A 71 -16.87 34.20 8.97
C ALA A 71 -16.22 35.61 8.98
N ASP A 72 -16.58 36.45 9.96
CA ASP A 72 -16.04 37.78 10.12
C ASP A 72 -14.56 37.76 10.52
N LEU A 73 -14.18 36.80 11.37
CA LEU A 73 -12.80 36.58 11.78
C LEU A 73 -11.91 36.23 10.60
N VAL A 74 -12.33 35.24 9.79
CA VAL A 74 -11.58 34.80 8.58
C VAL A 74 -11.44 35.98 7.60
N ARG A 75 -12.52 36.74 7.37
CA ARG A 75 -12.49 37.91 6.46
C ARG A 75 -11.55 39.00 6.97
N ARG A 76 -11.53 39.25 8.30
CA ARG A 76 -10.68 40.26 8.93
C ARG A 76 -9.20 39.89 8.91
N LEU A 77 -8.89 38.58 9.16
CA LEU A 77 -7.50 38.14 9.24
C LEU A 77 -6.80 38.10 7.89
N ARG A 78 -7.53 37.81 6.82
CA ARG A 78 -7.02 37.69 5.42
C ARG A 78 -5.73 36.87 5.30
N ARG A 79 -5.68 35.76 6.03
CA ARG A 79 -4.50 34.87 6.07
C ARG A 79 -4.74 33.64 5.22
N GLN A 80 -3.69 33.15 4.53
CA GLN A 80 -3.76 31.93 3.73
C GLN A 80 -3.86 30.64 4.58
N ASP A 81 -3.40 30.70 5.82
CA ASP A 81 -3.42 29.58 6.76
C ASP A 81 -4.66 29.57 7.68
N VAL A 82 -5.67 30.40 7.38
CA VAL A 82 -6.95 30.47 8.10
C VAL A 82 -8.09 30.48 7.09
N ALA A 83 -9.01 29.52 7.18
CA ALA A 83 -10.15 29.42 6.29
C ALA A 83 -11.40 28.94 7.03
N LEU A 84 -12.56 29.09 6.42
CA LEU A 84 -13.77 28.39 6.85
C LEU A 84 -13.70 26.94 6.40
N CYS A 85 -13.93 26.02 7.31
CA CYS A 85 -14.03 24.59 6.99
C CYS A 85 -15.33 24.34 6.23
N LYS A 86 -15.20 23.85 4.99
CA LYS A 86 -16.35 23.29 4.27
C LYS A 86 -16.39 21.80 4.60
N PRO A 87 -17.43 21.34 5.33
CA PRO A 87 -17.56 19.90 5.57
C PRO A 87 -17.57 19.17 4.21
N PRO A 88 -16.93 18.00 4.11
CA PRO A 88 -17.05 17.20 2.89
C PRO A 88 -18.52 16.92 2.64
N GLN A 89 -18.97 17.21 1.42
CA GLN A 89 -20.33 16.86 1.03
C GLN A 89 -20.37 15.34 0.85
N PRO A 90 -21.33 14.63 1.42
CA PRO A 90 -21.55 13.23 1.13
C PRO A 90 -21.70 13.04 -0.39
N VAL A 91 -21.05 12.04 -0.94
CA VAL A 91 -21.27 11.68 -2.34
C VAL A 91 -22.62 10.98 -2.44
N GLU A 92 -23.64 11.72 -2.87
CA GLU A 92 -24.95 11.12 -3.15
C GLU A 92 -24.86 10.33 -4.46
N LEU A 93 -24.90 9.01 -4.36
CA LEU A 93 -24.99 8.14 -5.52
C LEU A 93 -26.43 8.10 -6.02
N GLN A 94 -26.65 8.50 -7.27
CA GLN A 94 -27.93 8.29 -7.93
C GLN A 94 -28.04 6.81 -8.31
N LEU A 95 -28.96 6.10 -7.69
CA LEU A 95 -29.24 4.72 -8.04
C LEU A 95 -29.98 4.67 -9.38
N GLY A 96 -29.64 3.69 -10.23
CA GLY A 96 -30.39 3.39 -11.43
C GLY A 96 -31.80 2.91 -11.10
N THR A 97 -32.71 3.07 -12.05
CA THR A 97 -34.10 2.66 -11.93
C THR A 97 -34.39 1.26 -12.49
N GLU A 98 -33.44 0.69 -13.24
CA GLU A 98 -33.60 -0.65 -13.82
C GLU A 98 -33.29 -1.71 -12.76
N PRO A 99 -34.18 -2.71 -12.57
CA PRO A 99 -33.93 -3.81 -11.66
C PRO A 99 -32.76 -4.68 -12.18
N LEU A 100 -31.89 -5.13 -11.27
CA LEU A 100 -30.88 -6.11 -11.64
C LEU A 100 -31.53 -7.49 -11.84
N PRO A 101 -31.18 -8.23 -12.90
CA PRO A 101 -31.73 -9.56 -13.18
C PRO A 101 -31.30 -10.64 -12.18
N GLY A 102 -30.34 -10.32 -11.30
CA GLY A 102 -29.81 -11.21 -10.28
C GLY A 102 -28.96 -10.46 -9.26
N ARG A 103 -28.40 -11.18 -8.32
CA ARG A 103 -27.53 -10.61 -7.29
C ARG A 103 -26.21 -10.13 -7.88
N PRO A 104 -25.60 -9.03 -7.37
CA PRO A 104 -24.23 -8.68 -7.71
C PRO A 104 -23.25 -9.76 -7.27
N VAL A 105 -22.34 -10.13 -8.15
CA VAL A 105 -21.22 -11.04 -7.84
C VAL A 105 -19.92 -10.24 -7.81
N VAL A 106 -19.18 -10.32 -6.70
CA VAL A 106 -17.87 -9.69 -6.53
C VAL A 106 -16.81 -10.79 -6.56
N ILE A 107 -15.89 -10.71 -7.52
CA ILE A 107 -14.83 -11.69 -7.72
C ILE A 107 -13.55 -11.15 -7.08
N GLY A 108 -13.12 -11.78 -5.99
CA GLY A 108 -11.99 -11.39 -5.15
C GLY A 108 -12.42 -10.66 -3.87
N LEU A 109 -11.84 -11.06 -2.73
CA LEU A 109 -12.07 -10.44 -1.40
C LEU A 109 -10.81 -9.67 -0.95
N GLY A 110 -10.10 -9.04 -1.88
CA GLY A 110 -9.07 -8.05 -1.60
C GLY A 110 -9.68 -6.68 -1.23
N PRO A 111 -8.87 -5.63 -1.02
CA PRO A 111 -9.36 -4.31 -0.60
C PRO A 111 -10.47 -3.76 -1.52
N ALA A 112 -10.32 -3.90 -2.83
CA ALA A 112 -11.33 -3.43 -3.80
C ALA A 112 -12.64 -4.21 -3.66
N GLY A 113 -12.58 -5.55 -3.56
CA GLY A 113 -13.76 -6.39 -3.41
C GLY A 113 -14.48 -6.17 -2.08
N MET A 114 -13.74 -5.97 -1.00
CA MET A 114 -14.30 -5.62 0.32
C MET A 114 -15.07 -4.29 0.26
N MET A 115 -14.48 -3.24 -0.31
CA MET A 115 -15.14 -1.94 -0.44
C MET A 115 -16.35 -2.01 -1.38
N ALA A 116 -16.25 -2.74 -2.50
CA ALA A 116 -17.37 -2.97 -3.40
C ALA A 116 -18.53 -3.68 -2.69
N ALA A 117 -18.26 -4.75 -1.94
CA ALA A 117 -19.28 -5.46 -1.20
C ALA A 117 -19.96 -4.58 -0.13
N LEU A 118 -19.17 -3.81 0.65
CA LEU A 118 -19.71 -2.88 1.64
C LEU A 118 -20.57 -1.78 0.99
N THR A 119 -20.16 -1.25 -0.15
CA THR A 119 -20.91 -0.23 -0.88
C THR A 119 -22.22 -0.81 -1.40
N LEU A 120 -22.21 -1.99 -2.00
CA LEU A 120 -23.42 -2.68 -2.46
C LEU A 120 -24.41 -2.91 -1.31
N LEU A 121 -23.92 -3.36 -0.16
CA LEU A 121 -24.76 -3.57 1.04
C LEU A 121 -25.40 -2.27 1.55
N ARG A 122 -24.64 -1.17 1.59
CA ARG A 122 -25.18 0.15 1.98
C ARG A 122 -26.34 0.60 1.10
N HIS A 123 -26.35 0.19 -0.16
CA HIS A 123 -27.40 0.50 -1.12
C HIS A 123 -28.47 -0.60 -1.24
N GLY A 124 -28.55 -1.52 -0.28
CA GLY A 124 -29.61 -2.53 -0.20
C GLY A 124 -29.40 -3.76 -1.07
N PHE A 125 -28.27 -3.89 -1.77
CA PHE A 125 -27.95 -5.09 -2.53
C PHE A 125 -27.39 -6.18 -1.61
N ARG A 126 -27.51 -7.44 -2.01
CA ARG A 126 -26.97 -8.60 -1.29
C ARG A 126 -25.91 -9.29 -2.15
N PRO A 127 -24.66 -8.81 -2.15
CA PRO A 127 -23.62 -9.34 -3.02
C PRO A 127 -23.24 -10.78 -2.63
N ILE A 128 -22.82 -11.54 -3.64
CA ILE A 128 -22.12 -12.83 -3.49
C ILE A 128 -20.64 -12.54 -3.76
N VAL A 129 -19.78 -12.81 -2.80
CA VAL A 129 -18.34 -12.58 -2.93
C VAL A 129 -17.63 -13.92 -3.10
N LEU A 130 -16.85 -14.06 -4.15
CA LEU A 130 -16.10 -15.27 -4.48
C LEU A 130 -14.61 -15.00 -4.24
N GLU A 131 -13.99 -15.75 -3.33
CA GLU A 131 -12.55 -15.65 -3.03
C GLU A 131 -11.88 -17.00 -3.27
N ARG A 132 -10.82 -16.99 -4.09
CA ARG A 132 -10.09 -18.20 -4.45
C ARG A 132 -9.39 -18.85 -3.28
N GLY A 133 -8.82 -18.04 -2.39
CA GLY A 133 -8.06 -18.51 -1.24
C GLY A 133 -8.91 -18.73 0.01
N GLN A 134 -8.25 -18.78 1.15
CA GLN A 134 -8.84 -19.19 2.41
C GLN A 134 -9.14 -17.99 3.33
N PRO A 135 -10.02 -18.15 4.35
CA PRO A 135 -10.20 -17.17 5.42
C PRO A 135 -8.88 -16.92 6.16
N VAL A 136 -8.71 -15.74 6.75
CA VAL A 136 -7.47 -15.33 7.46
C VAL A 136 -6.94 -16.40 8.41
N ALA A 137 -7.80 -17.06 9.18
CA ALA A 137 -7.37 -18.07 10.15
C ALA A 137 -6.69 -19.28 9.48
N GLN A 138 -7.24 -19.76 8.36
CA GLN A 138 -6.63 -20.86 7.59
C GLN A 138 -5.41 -20.35 6.82
N ARG A 139 -5.54 -19.19 6.17
CA ARG A 139 -4.48 -18.55 5.41
C ARG A 139 -3.22 -18.30 6.26
N ASN A 140 -3.38 -17.93 7.54
CA ASN A 140 -2.25 -17.81 8.46
C ASN A 140 -1.51 -19.15 8.63
N ARG A 141 -2.23 -20.27 8.74
CA ARG A 141 -1.60 -21.60 8.81
C ARG A 141 -0.89 -21.95 7.51
N ASP A 142 -1.54 -21.69 6.38
CA ASP A 142 -0.97 -21.98 5.05
C ASP A 142 0.33 -21.20 4.82
N VAL A 143 0.37 -19.93 5.22
CA VAL A 143 1.54 -19.05 5.05
C VAL A 143 2.60 -19.32 6.10
N PHE A 144 2.27 -19.16 7.39
CA PHE A 144 3.29 -19.11 8.44
C PHE A 144 3.74 -20.49 8.90
N GLU A 145 2.88 -21.50 8.82
CA GLU A 145 3.26 -22.85 9.22
C GLU A 145 3.61 -23.75 8.05
N THR A 146 2.78 -23.79 7.02
CA THR A 146 2.98 -24.71 5.90
C THR A 146 4.06 -24.20 4.96
N PHE A 147 3.97 -22.94 4.52
CA PHE A 147 4.92 -22.41 3.57
C PHE A 147 6.25 -21.99 4.21
N TYR A 148 6.22 -21.15 5.27
CA TYR A 148 7.46 -20.62 5.85
C TYR A 148 8.30 -21.69 6.55
N LYS A 149 7.66 -22.62 7.28
CA LYS A 149 8.41 -23.66 8.02
C LYS A 149 8.78 -24.88 7.15
N HIS A 150 7.94 -25.21 6.16
CA HIS A 150 8.10 -26.47 5.41
C HIS A 150 8.33 -26.27 3.91
N GLY A 151 8.32 -25.02 3.39
CA GLY A 151 8.53 -24.73 1.98
C GLY A 151 7.39 -25.22 1.07
N ARG A 152 6.24 -25.60 1.62
CA ARG A 152 5.08 -26.08 0.85
C ARG A 152 4.21 -24.91 0.46
N PHE A 153 4.38 -24.46 -0.78
CA PHE A 153 3.62 -23.34 -1.32
C PHE A 153 2.25 -23.79 -1.81
N ASP A 154 1.18 -23.09 -1.39
CA ASP A 154 -0.17 -23.25 -1.91
C ASP A 154 -0.48 -22.12 -2.90
N PRO A 155 -0.72 -22.43 -4.21
CA PRO A 155 -1.03 -21.41 -5.20
C PRO A 155 -2.37 -20.69 -4.98
N GLU A 156 -3.30 -21.30 -4.24
CA GLU A 156 -4.63 -20.72 -3.99
C GLU A 156 -4.72 -20.00 -2.64
N SER A 157 -3.83 -20.31 -1.67
CA SER A 157 -3.83 -19.72 -0.33
C SER A 157 -2.42 -19.30 0.11
N ASN A 158 -2.07 -18.03 -0.12
CA ASN A 158 -0.70 -17.53 0.09
C ASN A 158 -0.72 -16.05 0.49
N LEU A 159 0.39 -15.32 0.36
CA LEU A 159 0.44 -13.89 0.69
C LEU A 159 -0.33 -12.99 -0.27
N LEU A 160 -0.74 -13.48 -1.43
CA LEU A 160 -1.45 -12.71 -2.45
C LEU A 160 -2.93 -13.06 -2.50
N PHE A 161 -3.28 -14.33 -2.31
CA PHE A 161 -4.64 -14.87 -2.43
C PHE A 161 -5.19 -15.32 -1.09
N GLY A 162 -6.48 -15.10 -0.91
CA GLY A 162 -7.24 -15.31 0.33
C GLY A 162 -7.85 -14.02 0.86
N GLU A 163 -8.55 -14.13 1.97
CA GLU A 163 -9.26 -13.01 2.62
C GLU A 163 -8.36 -11.78 2.81
N GLY A 164 -8.78 -10.63 2.27
CA GLY A 164 -8.02 -9.38 2.26
C GLY A 164 -6.99 -9.26 1.14
N GLY A 165 -6.81 -10.30 0.32
CA GLY A 165 -5.88 -10.31 -0.81
C GLY A 165 -4.43 -10.04 -0.40
N ALA A 166 -3.65 -9.44 -1.28
CA ALA A 166 -2.27 -9.01 -1.00
C ALA A 166 -2.17 -7.93 0.11
N GLY A 167 -3.30 -7.27 0.43
CA GLY A 167 -3.38 -6.25 1.47
C GLY A 167 -3.19 -6.80 2.88
N THR A 168 -3.65 -8.01 3.15
CA THR A 168 -3.72 -8.62 4.50
C THR A 168 -2.38 -8.65 5.23
N TYR A 169 -1.31 -8.96 4.52
CA TYR A 169 0.05 -9.06 5.09
C TYR A 169 0.95 -7.91 4.63
N SER A 170 0.38 -6.84 4.08
CA SER A 170 1.14 -5.66 3.69
C SER A 170 1.39 -4.73 4.87
N ASP A 171 2.16 -3.68 4.66
CA ASP A 171 2.31 -2.56 5.60
C ASP A 171 0.97 -1.82 5.84
N GLY A 172 0.05 -1.89 4.88
CA GLY A 172 -1.21 -1.16 4.97
C GLY A 172 -1.07 0.35 4.87
N LYS A 173 -0.13 0.83 4.06
CA LYS A 173 -0.02 2.26 3.74
C LYS A 173 -1.26 2.74 3.00
N LEU A 174 -1.90 3.77 3.55
CA LEU A 174 -3.17 4.30 3.05
C LEU A 174 -3.04 5.65 2.34
N TYR A 175 -1.86 6.28 2.40
CA TYR A 175 -1.69 7.56 1.74
C TYR A 175 -1.63 7.41 0.21
N SER A 176 -2.42 8.23 -0.46
CA SER A 176 -2.46 8.34 -1.91
C SER A 176 -2.31 9.80 -2.33
N ARG A 177 -2.09 10.03 -3.64
CA ARG A 177 -2.09 11.38 -4.21
C ARG A 177 -3.48 11.79 -4.70
N ILE A 178 -4.49 10.97 -4.42
CA ILE A 178 -5.88 11.22 -4.80
C ILE A 178 -6.55 12.02 -3.70
N HIS A 179 -7.21 13.11 -4.08
CA HIS A 179 -8.01 13.94 -3.21
C HIS A 179 -9.49 13.74 -3.56
N ASP A 180 -10.01 12.55 -3.22
CA ASP A 180 -11.39 12.17 -3.49
C ASP A 180 -12.14 12.04 -2.15
N PRO A 181 -13.35 12.60 -2.00
CA PRO A 181 -14.16 12.46 -0.79
C PRO A 181 -14.41 11.00 -0.39
N LEU A 182 -14.49 10.07 -1.35
CA LEU A 182 -14.65 8.64 -1.10
C LEU A 182 -13.48 8.03 -0.31
N THR A 183 -12.31 8.68 -0.28
CA THR A 183 -11.18 8.24 0.52
C THR A 183 -11.53 8.20 2.02
N LEU A 184 -12.35 9.14 2.49
CA LEU A 184 -12.81 9.18 3.89
C LEU A 184 -13.71 7.99 4.21
N GLU A 185 -14.57 7.58 3.28
CA GLU A 185 -15.43 6.40 3.46
C GLU A 185 -14.60 5.12 3.62
N VAL A 186 -13.48 5.00 2.90
CA VAL A 186 -12.54 3.87 3.04
C VAL A 186 -11.91 3.89 4.43
N TYR A 187 -11.46 5.06 4.92
CA TYR A 187 -10.90 5.18 6.28
C TYR A 187 -11.94 4.84 7.34
N ASP A 188 -13.17 5.33 7.18
CA ASP A 188 -14.27 5.04 8.10
C ASP A 188 -14.59 3.56 8.16
N ALA A 189 -14.63 2.87 7.01
CA ALA A 189 -14.85 1.44 6.95
C ALA A 189 -13.71 0.66 7.64
N LEU A 190 -12.45 1.07 7.46
CA LEU A 190 -11.30 0.44 8.11
C LEU A 190 -11.30 0.68 9.63
N VAL A 191 -11.64 1.88 10.10
CA VAL A 191 -11.74 2.19 11.53
C VAL A 191 -12.92 1.42 12.17
N ALA A 192 -14.07 1.37 11.50
CA ALA A 192 -15.20 0.57 11.96
C ALA A 192 -14.86 -0.93 12.05
N ALA A 193 -13.91 -1.39 11.23
CA ALA A 193 -13.40 -2.76 11.26
C ALA A 193 -12.24 -2.98 12.26
N GLY A 194 -11.86 -1.96 13.05
CA GLY A 194 -10.87 -2.06 14.12
C GLY A 194 -9.47 -1.52 13.79
N ALA A 195 -9.30 -0.78 12.70
CA ALA A 195 -8.09 0.02 12.49
C ALA A 195 -8.05 1.21 13.46
N ASP A 196 -6.84 1.69 13.76
CA ASP A 196 -6.66 2.87 14.61
C ASP A 196 -7.33 4.10 13.98
N ALA A 197 -8.08 4.87 14.77
CA ALA A 197 -8.74 6.09 14.33
C ALA A 197 -7.75 7.17 13.83
N ARG A 198 -6.50 7.11 14.25
CA ARG A 198 -5.44 8.00 13.80
C ARG A 198 -5.18 7.94 12.29
N ILE A 199 -5.56 6.87 11.60
CA ILE A 199 -5.43 6.80 10.14
C ILE A 199 -6.19 7.91 9.40
N ARG A 200 -7.20 8.53 10.06
CA ARG A 200 -7.95 9.66 9.49
C ARG A 200 -7.17 10.98 9.52
N ILE A 201 -6.23 11.11 10.45
CA ILE A 201 -5.53 12.37 10.72
C ILE A 201 -4.04 12.32 10.38
N ASP A 202 -3.43 11.16 10.38
CA ASP A 202 -2.00 11.03 10.10
C ASP A 202 -1.67 11.40 8.65
N GLY A 203 -0.61 12.17 8.46
CA GLY A 203 -0.14 12.56 7.11
C GLY A 203 0.39 11.41 6.27
N LYS A 204 0.82 10.33 6.92
CA LYS A 204 1.26 9.08 6.31
C LYS A 204 0.61 7.89 7.03
N PRO A 205 -0.71 7.71 6.91
CA PRO A 205 -1.42 6.68 7.65
C PRO A 205 -1.02 5.27 7.19
N HIS A 206 -0.92 4.36 8.14
CA HIS A 206 -0.72 2.94 7.91
C HIS A 206 -1.40 2.13 9.02
N ILE A 207 -1.68 0.86 8.75
CA ILE A 207 -2.35 -0.03 9.71
C ILE A 207 -1.35 -1.01 10.34
N GLY A 208 -0.49 -1.61 9.52
CA GLY A 208 0.47 -2.62 9.93
C GLY A 208 0.04 -4.05 9.62
N SER A 209 1.03 -4.89 9.27
CA SER A 209 0.81 -6.28 8.88
C SER A 209 0.28 -7.18 10.01
N ASP A 210 0.45 -6.77 11.27
CA ASP A 210 -0.04 -7.42 12.47
C ASP A 210 -1.52 -7.14 12.74
N LYS A 211 -2.06 -5.99 12.30
CA LYS A 211 -3.45 -5.57 12.54
C LYS A 211 -4.38 -5.90 11.36
N LEU A 212 -3.88 -5.79 10.14
CA LEU A 212 -4.68 -5.98 8.92
C LEU A 212 -5.44 -7.29 8.85
N PRO A 213 -4.89 -8.47 9.27
CA PRO A 213 -5.66 -9.71 9.28
C PRO A 213 -6.95 -9.62 10.09
N GLY A 214 -6.91 -8.98 11.26
CA GLY A 214 -8.09 -8.74 12.09
C GLY A 214 -9.09 -7.80 11.45
N VAL A 215 -8.62 -6.71 10.84
CA VAL A 215 -9.46 -5.74 10.12
C VAL A 215 -10.18 -6.43 8.95
N CYS A 216 -9.49 -7.22 8.14
CA CYS A 216 -10.08 -7.97 7.03
C CYS A 216 -11.17 -8.93 7.51
N ALA A 217 -10.89 -9.71 8.57
CA ALA A 217 -11.86 -10.62 9.14
C ALA A 217 -13.11 -9.91 9.70
N ASN A 218 -12.96 -8.70 10.26
CA ASN A 218 -14.08 -7.88 10.73
C ASN A 218 -14.92 -7.36 9.57
N ILE A 219 -14.31 -6.90 8.47
CA ILE A 219 -15.03 -6.49 7.26
C ILE A 219 -15.86 -7.65 6.71
N ARG A 220 -15.29 -8.86 6.61
CA ARG A 220 -16.06 -10.04 6.19
C ARG A 220 -17.25 -10.32 7.11
N ARG A 221 -17.06 -10.23 8.44
CA ARG A 221 -18.18 -10.42 9.39
C ARG A 221 -19.28 -9.38 9.14
N THR A 222 -18.93 -8.13 8.89
CA THR A 222 -19.90 -7.09 8.52
C THR A 222 -20.63 -7.44 7.24
N ILE A 223 -19.91 -7.89 6.20
CA ILE A 223 -20.53 -8.31 4.93
C ILE A 223 -21.55 -9.41 5.16
N THR A 224 -21.20 -10.46 5.89
CA THR A 224 -22.09 -11.61 6.12
C THR A 224 -23.26 -11.26 7.05
N ALA A 225 -23.03 -10.48 8.10
CA ALA A 225 -24.07 -10.03 9.01
C ALA A 225 -25.10 -9.10 8.33
N SER A 226 -24.70 -8.40 7.27
CA SER A 226 -25.58 -7.51 6.48
C SER A 226 -26.28 -8.22 5.31
N GLY A 227 -26.20 -9.56 5.23
CA GLY A 227 -26.88 -10.38 4.22
C GLY A 227 -26.13 -10.60 2.92
N GLY A 228 -24.84 -10.24 2.86
CA GLY A 228 -23.92 -10.70 1.81
C GLY A 228 -23.48 -12.14 2.05
N GLU A 229 -23.01 -12.81 1.01
CA GLU A 229 -22.42 -14.14 1.08
C GLU A 229 -20.95 -14.07 0.70
N VAL A 230 -20.11 -14.90 1.35
CA VAL A 230 -18.68 -15.04 1.05
C VAL A 230 -18.34 -16.51 0.88
N HIS A 231 -17.84 -16.87 -0.30
CA HIS A 231 -17.42 -18.21 -0.64
C HIS A 231 -15.91 -18.27 -0.78
N PHE A 232 -15.24 -19.00 0.09
CA PHE A 232 -13.81 -19.28 0.04
C PHE A 232 -13.50 -20.54 -0.75
N GLY A 233 -12.23 -20.73 -1.17
CA GLY A 233 -11.84 -21.83 -2.03
C GLY A 233 -12.62 -21.81 -3.35
N CYS A 234 -12.96 -20.63 -3.84
CA CYS A 234 -13.85 -20.42 -4.95
C CYS A 234 -13.18 -19.53 -6.01
N GLY A 235 -12.18 -20.10 -6.69
CA GLY A 235 -11.53 -19.45 -7.83
C GLY A 235 -12.48 -19.39 -9.04
N VAL A 236 -12.45 -18.29 -9.78
CA VAL A 236 -13.29 -18.12 -10.98
C VAL A 236 -12.54 -18.59 -12.21
N SER A 237 -13.16 -19.47 -12.98
CA SER A 237 -12.59 -20.09 -14.19
C SER A 237 -13.19 -19.57 -15.49
N ASP A 238 -14.44 -19.06 -15.46
CA ASP A 238 -15.11 -18.56 -16.65
C ASP A 238 -16.26 -17.59 -16.35
N LEU A 239 -16.64 -16.83 -17.37
CA LEU A 239 -17.80 -15.92 -17.38
C LEU A 239 -18.71 -16.30 -18.56
N VAL A 240 -19.98 -16.54 -18.28
CA VAL A 240 -20.99 -16.86 -19.31
C VAL A 240 -21.68 -15.58 -19.77
N ARG A 241 -21.82 -15.42 -21.08
CA ARG A 241 -22.52 -14.28 -21.70
C ARG A 241 -23.79 -14.74 -22.42
N ASP A 242 -24.79 -13.87 -22.41
CA ASP A 242 -25.96 -14.03 -23.28
C ASP A 242 -25.66 -13.58 -24.73
N GLU A 243 -26.64 -13.70 -25.61
CA GLU A 243 -26.54 -13.29 -27.00
C GLU A 243 -26.29 -11.78 -27.19
N ALA A 244 -26.66 -10.96 -26.19
CA ALA A 244 -26.38 -9.53 -26.16
C ALA A 244 -24.98 -9.19 -25.60
N GLY A 245 -24.19 -10.21 -25.24
CA GLY A 245 -22.84 -10.06 -24.69
C GLY A 245 -22.79 -9.70 -23.20
N ARG A 246 -23.92 -9.67 -22.49
CA ARG A 246 -23.99 -9.38 -21.05
C ARG A 246 -23.58 -10.63 -20.27
N ILE A 247 -22.81 -10.44 -19.20
CA ILE A 247 -22.43 -11.53 -18.29
C ILE A 247 -23.67 -11.91 -17.47
N THR A 248 -24.05 -13.18 -17.53
CA THR A 248 -25.24 -13.72 -16.82
C THR A 248 -24.86 -14.72 -15.73
N LYS A 249 -23.65 -15.35 -15.83
CA LYS A 249 -23.17 -16.30 -14.84
C LYS A 249 -21.65 -16.19 -14.64
N VAL A 250 -21.21 -16.54 -13.45
CA VAL A 250 -19.81 -16.74 -13.08
C VAL A 250 -19.62 -18.22 -12.79
N LYS A 251 -18.63 -18.87 -13.43
CA LYS A 251 -18.23 -20.26 -13.17
C LYS A 251 -17.02 -20.31 -12.27
N ALA A 252 -17.11 -21.08 -11.22
CA ALA A 252 -15.98 -21.37 -10.35
C ALA A 252 -15.18 -22.58 -10.85
N SER A 253 -13.91 -22.66 -10.44
CA SER A 253 -13.00 -23.76 -10.79
C SER A 253 -13.41 -25.11 -10.21
N ASP A 254 -14.23 -25.12 -9.17
CA ASP A 254 -14.78 -26.32 -8.54
C ASP A 254 -16.12 -26.77 -9.15
N GLY A 255 -16.56 -26.12 -10.22
CA GLY A 255 -17.78 -26.45 -10.95
C GLY A 255 -19.05 -25.77 -10.46
N ARG A 256 -19.00 -24.98 -9.37
CA ARG A 256 -20.15 -24.16 -8.95
C ARG A 256 -20.42 -23.07 -9.99
N GLU A 257 -21.71 -22.74 -10.18
CA GLU A 257 -22.15 -21.62 -11.02
C GLU A 257 -22.96 -20.63 -10.20
N PHE A 258 -22.75 -19.34 -10.46
CA PHE A 258 -23.45 -18.25 -9.78
C PHE A 258 -24.14 -17.37 -10.81
N GLU A 259 -25.46 -17.25 -10.72
CA GLU A 259 -26.23 -16.27 -11.53
C GLU A 259 -25.79 -14.86 -11.12
N ALA A 260 -25.55 -14.00 -12.09
CA ALA A 260 -25.02 -12.67 -11.86
C ALA A 260 -25.82 -11.59 -12.61
N GLY A 261 -26.42 -10.67 -11.86
CA GLY A 261 -27.05 -9.47 -12.43
C GLY A 261 -26.01 -8.37 -12.72
N LEU A 262 -24.90 -8.38 -11.98
CA LEU A 262 -23.75 -7.49 -12.10
C LEU A 262 -22.51 -8.24 -11.64
N VAL A 263 -21.40 -8.06 -12.35
CA VAL A 263 -20.11 -8.64 -11.94
C VAL A 263 -19.11 -7.51 -11.65
N VAL A 264 -18.54 -7.53 -10.44
CA VAL A 264 -17.40 -6.68 -10.06
C VAL A 264 -16.14 -7.53 -10.05
N LEU A 265 -15.23 -7.26 -10.98
CA LEU A 265 -13.95 -7.96 -11.08
C LEU A 265 -12.89 -7.27 -10.22
N ALA A 266 -12.57 -7.85 -9.07
CA ALA A 266 -11.64 -7.31 -8.06
C ALA A 266 -10.50 -8.28 -7.71
N THR A 267 -10.01 -9.04 -8.68
CA THR A 267 -9.06 -10.16 -8.53
C THR A 267 -7.62 -9.75 -8.25
N GLY A 268 -7.31 -8.44 -8.33
CA GLY A 268 -5.95 -7.94 -8.16
C GLY A 268 -5.04 -8.23 -9.36
N HIS A 269 -3.80 -7.73 -9.28
CA HIS A 269 -2.85 -7.81 -10.40
C HIS A 269 -2.18 -9.18 -10.55
N SER A 270 -2.21 -10.02 -9.51
CA SER A 270 -1.51 -11.30 -9.48
C SER A 270 -2.32 -12.48 -10.02
N ALA A 271 -3.62 -12.30 -10.28
CA ALA A 271 -4.49 -13.34 -10.83
C ALA A 271 -4.26 -13.51 -12.35
N ARG A 272 -3.09 -14.03 -12.74
CA ARG A 272 -2.64 -14.16 -14.15
C ARG A 272 -3.55 -15.07 -14.98
N ASP A 273 -4.10 -16.08 -14.36
CA ASP A 273 -5.12 -16.98 -14.93
C ASP A 273 -6.39 -16.22 -15.34
N VAL A 274 -6.83 -15.27 -14.51
CA VAL A 274 -7.99 -14.43 -14.82
C VAL A 274 -7.71 -13.52 -16.03
N TYR A 275 -6.53 -12.91 -16.15
CA TYR A 275 -6.17 -12.14 -17.35
C TYR A 275 -6.18 -13.02 -18.61
N THR A 276 -5.68 -14.26 -18.51
CA THR A 276 -5.74 -15.24 -19.61
C THR A 276 -7.19 -15.58 -19.97
N MET A 277 -8.04 -15.80 -18.99
CA MET A 277 -9.47 -16.02 -19.18
C MET A 277 -10.15 -14.84 -19.89
N LEU A 278 -9.92 -13.62 -19.43
CA LEU A 278 -10.50 -12.41 -20.03
C LEU A 278 -10.06 -12.21 -21.48
N HIS A 279 -8.78 -12.49 -21.78
CA HIS A 279 -8.25 -12.46 -23.13
C HIS A 279 -8.92 -13.52 -24.04
N ARG A 280 -9.07 -14.75 -23.54
CA ARG A 280 -9.77 -15.83 -24.23
C ARG A 280 -11.22 -15.50 -24.53
N LEU A 281 -11.89 -14.80 -23.62
CA LEU A 281 -13.27 -14.32 -23.78
C LEU A 281 -13.38 -13.12 -24.73
N GLY A 282 -12.28 -12.62 -25.29
CA GLY A 282 -12.28 -11.49 -26.21
C GLY A 282 -12.58 -10.15 -25.54
N LEU A 283 -12.39 -10.04 -24.22
CA LEU A 283 -12.48 -8.75 -23.54
C LEU A 283 -11.26 -7.88 -23.91
N PRO A 284 -11.45 -6.57 -24.12
CA PRO A 284 -10.36 -5.70 -24.56
C PRO A 284 -9.31 -5.57 -23.44
N LEU A 285 -8.10 -6.03 -23.70
CA LEU A 285 -6.94 -5.91 -22.85
C LEU A 285 -5.82 -5.17 -23.61
N ALA A 286 -5.02 -4.41 -22.90
CA ALA A 286 -3.86 -3.73 -23.44
C ALA A 286 -2.62 -3.99 -22.58
N ALA A 287 -1.46 -4.10 -23.25
CA ALA A 287 -0.18 -4.15 -22.58
C ALA A 287 0.05 -2.85 -21.80
N LYS A 288 0.43 -2.96 -20.52
CA LYS A 288 0.60 -1.82 -19.63
C LYS A 288 1.99 -1.82 -19.00
N PRO A 289 2.65 -0.66 -18.87
CA PRO A 289 3.90 -0.56 -18.13
C PRO A 289 3.78 -1.03 -16.69
N PHE A 290 4.85 -1.64 -16.19
CA PHE A 290 4.96 -2.06 -14.78
C PHE A 290 6.37 -1.78 -14.23
N GLN A 291 6.53 -1.86 -12.92
CA GLN A 291 7.80 -1.67 -12.26
C GLN A 291 8.47 -3.02 -12.00
N MET A 292 9.78 -3.08 -12.26
CA MET A 292 10.60 -4.23 -11.94
C MET A 292 11.93 -3.80 -11.35
N GLY A 293 12.49 -4.59 -10.44
CA GLY A 293 13.76 -4.28 -9.83
C GLY A 293 14.15 -5.29 -8.75
N VAL A 294 14.84 -4.80 -7.75
CA VAL A 294 15.34 -5.58 -6.61
C VAL A 294 14.88 -4.93 -5.32
N ARG A 295 14.96 -5.67 -4.21
CA ARG A 295 14.73 -5.12 -2.89
C ARG A 295 16.05 -4.91 -2.16
N ILE A 296 16.22 -3.74 -1.55
CA ILE A 296 17.38 -3.39 -0.71
C ILE A 296 16.97 -3.37 0.76
N GLN A 297 17.85 -3.84 1.62
CA GLN A 297 17.68 -3.85 3.08
C GLN A 297 18.83 -3.09 3.75
N HIS A 298 18.52 -2.34 4.80
CA HIS A 298 19.50 -1.69 5.68
C HIS A 298 19.06 -1.74 7.14
N PRO A 299 19.98 -1.53 8.11
CA PRO A 299 19.58 -1.29 9.49
C PRO A 299 18.67 -0.07 9.62
N GLN A 300 17.57 -0.18 10.36
CA GLN A 300 16.63 0.94 10.57
C GLN A 300 17.31 2.13 11.25
N ASP A 301 18.19 1.89 12.20
CA ASP A 301 18.95 2.94 12.88
C ASP A 301 19.79 3.81 11.94
N LEU A 302 20.29 3.21 10.85
CA LEU A 302 21.02 3.96 9.83
C LEU A 302 20.08 4.97 9.14
N VAL A 303 18.88 4.54 8.79
CA VAL A 303 17.84 5.39 8.16
C VAL A 303 17.39 6.48 9.13
N ASN A 304 17.20 6.16 10.41
CA ASN A 304 16.83 7.14 11.44
C ASN A 304 17.90 8.23 11.55
N ARG A 305 19.19 7.86 11.60
CA ARG A 305 20.29 8.83 11.63
C ARG A 305 20.39 9.68 10.37
N TRP A 306 20.11 9.10 9.20
CA TRP A 306 20.07 9.86 7.95
C TRP A 306 18.97 10.91 7.93
N GLN A 307 17.80 10.59 8.48
CA GLN A 307 16.64 11.48 8.45
C GLN A 307 16.66 12.49 9.60
N TYR A 308 16.97 12.04 10.83
CA TYR A 308 16.77 12.82 12.05
C TYR A 308 18.06 13.35 12.66
N GLY A 309 19.23 12.95 12.19
CA GLY A 309 20.52 13.40 12.71
C GLY A 309 20.68 13.04 14.19
N THR A 310 20.99 14.04 15.01
CA THR A 310 21.19 13.90 16.47
C THR A 310 19.91 13.57 17.23
N LEU A 311 18.74 13.85 16.64
CA LEU A 311 17.43 13.53 17.23
C LEU A 311 16.98 12.09 16.96
N ALA A 312 17.80 11.28 16.24
CA ALA A 312 17.51 9.88 16.05
C ALA A 312 17.41 9.16 17.40
N GLY A 313 16.29 8.44 17.61
CA GLY A 313 16.01 7.80 18.90
C GLY A 313 15.09 8.62 19.85
N HIS A 314 14.71 9.82 19.46
CA HIS A 314 13.71 10.57 20.22
C HIS A 314 12.37 9.80 20.27
N PRO A 315 11.73 9.61 21.44
CA PRO A 315 10.59 8.69 21.63
C PRO A 315 9.35 9.05 20.82
N LYS A 316 9.16 10.33 20.46
CA LYS A 316 8.03 10.77 19.64
C LYS A 316 8.30 10.66 18.13
N LEU A 317 9.54 10.39 17.71
CA LEU A 317 9.84 10.23 16.28
C LEU A 317 9.54 8.81 15.82
N PRO A 318 8.73 8.62 14.77
CA PRO A 318 8.50 7.32 14.19
C PRO A 318 9.78 6.81 13.49
N PRO A 319 9.92 5.50 13.28
CA PRO A 319 10.98 4.99 12.41
C PRO A 319 10.97 5.69 11.06
N ALA A 320 12.15 6.20 10.66
CA ALA A 320 12.31 7.03 9.48
C ALA A 320 12.07 6.25 8.18
N ASP A 321 11.48 6.93 7.21
CA ASP A 321 11.29 6.44 5.84
C ASP A 321 12.02 7.36 4.83
N TYR A 322 12.15 6.87 3.60
CA TYR A 322 12.69 7.67 2.49
C TYR A 322 11.95 7.42 1.19
N HIS A 323 11.96 8.45 0.32
CA HIS A 323 11.59 8.37 -1.08
C HIS A 323 12.75 8.92 -1.91
N LEU A 324 13.36 8.06 -2.72
CA LEU A 324 14.53 8.40 -3.52
C LEU A 324 14.20 8.26 -5.00
N ASN A 325 14.70 9.18 -5.82
CA ASN A 325 14.62 9.11 -7.26
C ASN A 325 15.97 9.52 -7.86
N ALA A 326 16.56 8.63 -8.65
CA ALA A 326 17.76 8.90 -9.43
C ALA A 326 17.38 9.06 -10.90
N LYS A 327 17.22 10.31 -11.34
CA LYS A 327 16.79 10.66 -12.68
C LYS A 327 17.77 10.17 -13.74
N GLY A 328 17.23 9.48 -14.76
CA GLY A 328 18.00 8.96 -15.88
C GLY A 328 19.02 7.88 -15.54
N ALA A 329 19.06 7.38 -14.29
CA ALA A 329 20.06 6.42 -13.84
C ALA A 329 19.98 5.06 -14.56
N ALA A 330 18.83 4.71 -15.10
CA ALA A 330 18.64 3.49 -15.90
C ALA A 330 18.85 3.72 -17.42
N GLY A 331 19.38 4.86 -17.83
CA GLY A 331 19.63 5.20 -19.24
C GLY A 331 18.32 5.26 -20.04
N ARG A 332 18.14 4.39 -21.06
CA ARG A 332 16.92 4.36 -21.88
C ARG A 332 15.66 3.92 -21.12
N LEU A 333 15.82 3.29 -19.96
CA LEU A 333 14.70 2.90 -19.09
C LEU A 333 14.25 4.04 -18.15
N GLY A 334 14.93 5.18 -18.19
CA GLY A 334 14.58 6.35 -17.41
C GLY A 334 15.10 6.33 -15.98
N ASP A 335 14.24 6.62 -15.04
CA ASP A 335 14.58 6.81 -13.63
C ASP A 335 14.69 5.49 -12.87
N VAL A 336 15.59 5.46 -11.88
CA VAL A 336 15.56 4.44 -10.79
C VAL A 336 15.01 5.09 -9.54
N TYR A 337 14.03 4.47 -8.92
CA TYR A 337 13.41 5.04 -7.72
C TYR A 337 13.12 4.01 -6.64
N SER A 338 13.05 4.49 -5.41
CA SER A 338 12.62 3.67 -4.28
C SER A 338 11.12 3.47 -4.33
N PHE A 339 10.67 2.25 -4.01
CA PHE A 339 9.26 1.88 -4.02
C PHE A 339 8.91 1.11 -2.77
N CYS A 340 7.75 1.42 -2.17
CA CYS A 340 7.22 0.73 -1.00
C CYS A 340 8.30 0.50 0.09
N MET A 341 8.95 1.59 0.53
CA MET A 341 9.89 1.53 1.64
C MET A 341 9.13 1.17 2.92
N CYS A 342 9.61 0.16 3.63
CA CYS A 342 9.01 -0.41 4.84
C CYS A 342 9.95 -0.19 6.02
N PRO A 343 9.74 0.86 6.84
CA PRO A 343 10.52 1.11 8.04
C PRO A 343 10.26 0.02 9.08
N GLY A 344 11.31 -0.43 9.78
CA GLY A 344 11.18 -1.49 10.78
C GLY A 344 10.46 -2.72 10.25
N GLY A 345 10.67 -3.04 8.97
CA GLY A 345 9.91 -4.06 8.26
C GLY A 345 10.74 -5.22 7.77
N GLN A 346 10.06 -6.28 7.38
CA GLN A 346 10.59 -7.52 6.87
C GLN A 346 10.39 -7.65 5.36
N ILE A 347 11.28 -8.35 4.67
CA ILE A 347 11.08 -8.77 3.29
C ILE A 347 10.24 -10.04 3.30
N LEU A 348 9.18 -10.08 2.49
CA LEU A 348 8.24 -11.19 2.43
C LEU A 348 8.22 -11.82 1.04
N PRO A 349 8.02 -13.15 0.93
CA PRO A 349 7.76 -13.79 -0.34
C PRO A 349 6.36 -13.40 -0.84
N ALA A 350 6.26 -12.97 -2.09
CA ALA A 350 5.00 -12.54 -2.71
C ALA A 350 4.76 -13.32 -4.01
N ASN A 351 4.97 -14.62 -3.95
CA ASN A 351 4.84 -15.52 -5.08
C ASN A 351 3.35 -15.77 -5.38
N GLU A 352 2.99 -15.76 -6.65
CA GLU A 352 1.62 -16.14 -7.06
C GLU A 352 1.54 -17.60 -7.49
N SER A 353 2.66 -18.19 -7.92
CA SER A 353 2.74 -19.55 -8.45
C SER A 353 3.94 -20.30 -7.88
N ALA A 354 3.86 -21.62 -7.89
CA ALA A 354 4.95 -22.47 -7.48
C ALA A 354 6.17 -22.33 -8.39
N GLY A 355 7.37 -22.40 -7.81
CA GLY A 355 8.62 -22.31 -8.54
C GLY A 355 9.01 -20.92 -9.03
N LEU A 356 8.40 -19.87 -8.47
CA LEU A 356 8.73 -18.46 -8.72
C LEU A 356 9.20 -17.79 -7.44
N ILE A 357 10.01 -16.74 -7.55
CA ILE A 357 10.38 -15.86 -6.45
C ILE A 357 10.00 -14.42 -6.79
N VAL A 358 9.15 -13.84 -5.96
CA VAL A 358 8.82 -12.42 -5.92
C VAL A 358 8.95 -11.96 -4.48
N THR A 359 9.47 -10.75 -4.26
CA THR A 359 9.60 -10.19 -2.91
C THR A 359 8.73 -8.94 -2.75
N ASN A 360 8.10 -8.84 -1.61
CA ASN A 360 7.47 -7.63 -1.12
C ASN A 360 8.09 -7.24 0.22
N GLY A 361 7.62 -6.18 0.85
CA GLY A 361 7.99 -5.79 2.20
C GLY A 361 6.75 -5.41 2.99
N ALA A 362 6.80 -5.63 4.28
CA ALA A 362 5.77 -5.20 5.20
C ALA A 362 6.38 -4.81 6.54
N SER A 363 5.70 -3.91 7.24
CA SER A 363 6.05 -3.50 8.59
C SER A 363 4.88 -3.77 9.53
N PRO A 364 5.13 -4.16 10.79
CA PRO A 364 4.11 -4.15 11.83
C PRO A 364 3.65 -2.72 12.12
N SER A 365 2.56 -2.59 12.85
CA SER A 365 1.95 -1.29 13.18
C SER A 365 2.89 -0.34 13.94
N ASP A 366 3.74 -0.88 14.80
CA ASP A 366 4.75 -0.14 15.58
C ASP A 366 6.07 0.10 14.84
N ARG A 367 6.28 -0.58 13.69
CA ARG A 367 7.51 -0.51 12.89
C ARG A 367 8.78 -0.83 13.70
N SER A 368 8.67 -1.73 14.66
CA SER A 368 9.71 -2.04 15.65
C SER A 368 10.85 -2.92 15.12
N GLY A 369 10.78 -3.40 13.90
CA GLY A 369 11.77 -4.28 13.31
C GLY A 369 13.15 -3.63 13.18
N ARG A 370 14.20 -4.44 13.29
CA ARG A 370 15.61 -4.03 13.22
C ARG A 370 15.99 -3.43 11.86
N TYR A 371 15.33 -3.84 10.79
CA TYR A 371 15.70 -3.49 9.42
C TYR A 371 14.62 -2.63 8.76
N ALA A 372 15.07 -1.84 7.80
CA ALA A 372 14.26 -1.16 6.81
C ALA A 372 14.51 -1.81 5.44
N ASN A 373 13.50 -1.88 4.60
CA ASN A 373 13.69 -2.37 3.24
C ASN A 373 12.88 -1.55 2.23
N SER A 374 13.31 -1.54 0.98
CA SER A 374 12.65 -0.82 -0.11
C SER A 374 12.86 -1.53 -1.44
N GLY A 375 11.88 -1.51 -2.31
CA GLY A 375 12.12 -1.79 -3.72
C GLY A 375 13.02 -0.71 -4.33
N LEU A 376 13.93 -1.09 -5.22
CA LEU A 376 14.63 -0.22 -6.16
C LEU A 376 14.22 -0.65 -7.55
N VAL A 377 13.45 0.17 -8.24
CA VAL A 377 12.72 -0.25 -9.43
C VAL A 377 12.92 0.74 -10.59
N VAL A 378 12.70 0.22 -11.78
CA VAL A 378 12.54 0.97 -13.02
C VAL A 378 11.18 0.67 -13.61
N THR A 379 10.66 1.58 -14.42
CA THR A 379 9.45 1.33 -15.19
C THR A 379 9.81 0.65 -16.51
N LEU A 380 9.18 -0.49 -16.79
CA LEU A 380 9.27 -1.22 -18.04
C LEU A 380 7.97 -1.08 -18.81
N GLY A 381 8.06 -0.83 -20.10
CA GLY A 381 6.90 -0.70 -20.99
C GLY A 381 6.94 -1.72 -22.14
N PRO A 382 5.89 -1.76 -22.99
CA PRO A 382 5.80 -2.64 -24.15
C PRO A 382 7.04 -2.71 -25.05
N PRO A 383 7.81 -1.64 -25.26
CA PRO A 383 9.05 -1.74 -26.01
C PRO A 383 10.08 -2.74 -25.47
N MET A 384 9.94 -3.16 -24.19
CA MET A 384 10.85 -4.12 -23.55
C MET A 384 10.33 -5.56 -23.59
N PHE A 385 9.03 -5.77 -23.65
CA PHE A 385 8.41 -7.10 -23.53
C PHE A 385 7.40 -7.42 -24.63
N GLY A 386 7.00 -6.46 -25.48
CA GLY A 386 6.05 -6.64 -26.59
C GLY A 386 4.68 -6.01 -26.33
N GLU A 387 3.92 -5.84 -27.41
CA GLU A 387 2.60 -5.18 -27.40
C GLU A 387 1.44 -6.15 -27.10
N HIS A 388 1.70 -7.46 -27.08
CA HIS A 388 0.64 -8.45 -26.77
C HIS A 388 0.14 -8.22 -25.34
N PRO A 389 -1.17 -8.21 -25.06
CA PRO A 389 -1.73 -7.90 -23.73
C PRO A 389 -1.14 -8.71 -22.57
N LEU A 390 -0.74 -9.96 -22.81
CA LEU A 390 -0.18 -10.87 -21.80
C LEU A 390 1.35 -10.91 -21.78
N ALA A 391 2.05 -10.23 -22.71
CA ALA A 391 3.52 -10.28 -22.82
C ALA A 391 4.24 -9.84 -21.54
N GLY A 392 3.65 -8.89 -20.80
CA GLY A 392 4.19 -8.46 -19.50
C GLY A 392 4.21 -9.57 -18.46
N ILE A 393 3.21 -10.46 -18.47
CA ILE A 393 3.13 -11.63 -17.57
C ILE A 393 4.26 -12.61 -17.88
N GLU A 394 4.46 -12.94 -19.15
CA GLU A 394 5.54 -13.85 -19.59
C GLU A 394 6.92 -13.30 -19.23
N PHE A 395 7.10 -11.99 -19.44
CA PHE A 395 8.35 -11.31 -19.08
C PHE A 395 8.64 -11.38 -17.59
N GLN A 396 7.66 -11.12 -16.71
CA GLN A 396 7.80 -11.23 -15.26
C GLN A 396 8.13 -12.67 -14.84
N THR A 397 7.33 -13.63 -15.29
CA THR A 397 7.50 -15.06 -14.98
C THR A 397 8.91 -15.56 -15.29
N ARG A 398 9.50 -15.14 -16.40
CA ARG A 398 10.87 -15.53 -16.77
C ARG A 398 11.91 -15.09 -15.72
N TRP A 399 11.80 -13.88 -15.17
CA TRP A 399 12.75 -13.38 -14.18
C TRP A 399 12.50 -13.95 -12.79
N GLU A 400 11.25 -14.14 -12.42
CA GLU A 400 10.83 -14.78 -11.18
C GLU A 400 11.28 -16.25 -11.12
N LYS A 401 11.15 -16.96 -12.24
CA LYS A 401 11.67 -18.33 -12.40
C LYS A 401 13.20 -18.37 -12.31
N ALA A 402 13.88 -17.43 -12.97
CA ALA A 402 15.34 -17.35 -12.90
C ALA A 402 15.85 -17.12 -11.47
N ALA A 403 15.13 -16.34 -10.67
CA ALA A 403 15.46 -16.14 -9.26
C ALA A 403 15.26 -17.43 -8.44
N TYR A 404 14.19 -18.16 -8.69
CA TYR A 404 13.93 -19.46 -8.06
C TYR A 404 15.01 -20.50 -8.40
N ASP A 405 15.37 -20.61 -9.68
CA ASP A 405 16.39 -21.56 -10.16
C ASP A 405 17.76 -21.24 -9.58
N LEU A 406 18.11 -19.95 -9.47
CA LEU A 406 19.36 -19.51 -8.86
C LEU A 406 19.45 -19.91 -7.39
N SER A 407 18.35 -19.86 -6.66
CA SER A 407 18.29 -20.27 -5.26
C SER A 407 18.15 -21.78 -5.07
N GLY A 408 17.60 -22.47 -6.04
CA GLY A 408 17.20 -23.88 -5.92
C GLY A 408 16.08 -24.09 -4.90
N GLY A 409 15.18 -23.09 -4.74
CA GLY A 409 14.05 -23.09 -3.82
C GLY A 409 13.55 -21.70 -3.51
N TYR A 410 12.81 -21.52 -2.41
CA TYR A 410 12.18 -20.26 -2.05
C TYR A 410 13.03 -19.31 -1.19
N ALA A 411 14.26 -19.69 -0.81
CA ALA A 411 15.21 -18.75 -0.21
C ALA A 411 15.58 -17.67 -1.22
N VAL A 412 15.52 -16.39 -0.84
CA VAL A 412 15.73 -15.30 -1.81
C VAL A 412 17.21 -15.20 -2.21
N PRO A 413 17.54 -15.04 -3.51
CA PRO A 413 18.90 -14.75 -3.92
C PRO A 413 19.30 -13.36 -3.44
N ALA A 414 20.44 -13.28 -2.71
CA ALA A 414 20.90 -12.05 -2.08
C ALA A 414 22.40 -11.82 -2.27
N GLN A 415 22.80 -10.55 -2.34
CA GLN A 415 24.18 -10.12 -2.45
C GLN A 415 24.41 -8.83 -1.65
N ARG A 416 25.60 -8.67 -1.09
CA ARG A 416 25.97 -7.41 -0.42
C ARG A 416 26.18 -6.30 -1.45
N VAL A 417 25.64 -5.12 -1.18
CA VAL A 417 25.75 -3.96 -2.08
C VAL A 417 27.20 -3.63 -2.46
N PRO A 418 28.19 -3.59 -1.53
CA PRO A 418 29.59 -3.33 -1.91
C PRO A 418 30.15 -4.36 -2.88
N ASP A 419 29.77 -5.63 -2.74
CA ASP A 419 30.25 -6.72 -3.61
C ASP A 419 29.60 -6.63 -4.99
N LEU A 420 28.29 -6.34 -5.06
CA LEU A 420 27.59 -6.07 -6.29
C LEU A 420 28.25 -4.92 -7.07
N LEU A 421 28.54 -3.81 -6.41
CA LEU A 421 29.19 -2.65 -7.02
C LEU A 421 30.60 -2.94 -7.49
N ALA A 422 31.34 -3.76 -6.75
CA ALA A 422 32.68 -4.22 -7.12
C ALA A 422 32.68 -5.30 -8.21
N GLY A 423 31.51 -5.87 -8.56
CA GLY A 423 31.39 -6.96 -9.52
C GLY A 423 31.97 -8.28 -9.07
N ARG A 424 32.05 -8.51 -7.76
CA ARG A 424 32.57 -9.72 -7.14
C ARG A 424 31.49 -10.52 -6.42
N ALA A 425 31.76 -11.82 -6.19
CA ALA A 425 30.90 -12.66 -5.37
C ALA A 425 30.88 -12.18 -3.92
N THR A 426 29.74 -12.30 -3.26
CA THR A 426 29.68 -12.24 -1.81
C THR A 426 30.06 -13.61 -1.27
N VAL A 427 31.12 -13.68 -0.47
CA VAL A 427 31.63 -14.93 0.12
C VAL A 427 30.94 -15.22 1.45
N ASP A 428 30.77 -14.19 2.29
CA ASP A 428 30.14 -14.32 3.58
C ASP A 428 28.62 -14.50 3.45
N PRO A 429 27.98 -15.27 4.37
CA PRO A 429 26.54 -15.38 4.41
C PRO A 429 25.87 -14.01 4.48
N VAL A 430 24.90 -13.76 3.60
CA VAL A 430 24.08 -12.55 3.63
C VAL A 430 22.89 -12.78 4.53
N HIS A 431 22.76 -11.96 5.57
CA HIS A 431 21.56 -11.95 6.38
C HIS A 431 20.51 -11.05 5.71
N VAL A 432 19.39 -11.65 5.35
CA VAL A 432 18.18 -10.95 4.91
C VAL A 432 17.07 -11.31 5.88
N ASP A 433 16.37 -10.30 6.38
CA ASP A 433 15.20 -10.51 7.20
C ASP A 433 14.03 -10.99 6.31
N HIS A 434 14.02 -12.29 6.04
CA HIS A 434 13.08 -13.00 5.18
C HIS A 434 12.76 -14.35 5.83
N PRO A 435 11.47 -14.74 5.90
CA PRO A 435 11.03 -15.90 6.69
C PRO A 435 11.58 -17.25 6.21
N ILE A 436 11.92 -17.36 4.92
CA ILE A 436 12.51 -18.58 4.35
C ILE A 436 14.05 -18.45 4.23
N GLY A 437 14.59 -17.29 4.64
CA GLY A 437 16.03 -17.01 4.56
C GLY A 437 16.50 -16.54 3.18
N ALA A 438 17.82 -16.39 3.06
CA ALA A 438 18.46 -15.93 1.84
C ALA A 438 19.57 -16.90 1.42
N LYS A 439 19.79 -16.99 0.11
CA LYS A 439 20.93 -17.69 -0.49
C LYS A 439 21.88 -16.68 -1.09
N THR A 440 23.13 -16.71 -0.63
CA THR A 440 24.19 -15.85 -1.15
C THR A 440 24.44 -16.18 -2.63
N CYS A 441 24.39 -15.16 -3.49
CA CYS A 441 24.66 -15.33 -4.90
C CYS A 441 26.13 -15.14 -5.21
N THR A 442 26.69 -16.05 -6.01
CA THR A 442 27.93 -15.84 -6.74
C THR A 442 27.68 -14.84 -7.90
N PRO A 443 28.73 -14.24 -8.53
CA PRO A 443 28.59 -13.18 -9.54
C PRO A 443 27.77 -13.54 -10.79
N TYR A 444 27.26 -14.74 -10.88
CA TYR A 444 26.38 -15.22 -11.92
C TYR A 444 24.91 -14.98 -11.57
N CYS A 445 24.48 -13.73 -11.59
CA CYS A 445 23.08 -13.49 -11.94
C CYS A 445 22.92 -13.93 -13.42
N PRO A 446 22.19 -15.03 -13.73
CA PRO A 446 22.02 -15.46 -15.09
C PRO A 446 21.25 -14.40 -15.87
N GLY A 447 21.78 -14.03 -16.95
CA GLY A 447 21.22 -13.01 -17.82
C GLY A 447 21.88 -11.67 -17.57
N ARG A 448 22.79 -11.37 -18.45
CA ARG A 448 23.41 -10.08 -18.68
C ARG A 448 22.51 -8.92 -18.23
N TRP A 449 22.58 -8.56 -16.95
CA TRP A 449 22.34 -7.19 -16.62
C TRP A 449 23.24 -6.41 -17.60
N PRO A 450 22.69 -5.59 -18.48
CA PRO A 450 23.52 -4.93 -19.49
C PRO A 450 24.72 -4.33 -18.78
N ARG A 451 25.93 -4.50 -19.31
CA ARG A 451 27.17 -3.93 -18.72
C ARG A 451 27.03 -2.43 -18.39
N ARG A 452 26.06 -1.76 -19.01
CA ARG A 452 25.60 -0.40 -18.73
C ARG A 452 25.06 -0.20 -17.31
N TRP A 453 24.36 -1.15 -16.69
CA TRP A 453 23.88 -1.03 -15.32
C TRP A 453 25.04 -0.95 -14.31
N ARG A 454 26.13 -1.68 -14.55
CA ARG A 454 27.32 -1.62 -13.70
C ARG A 454 28.05 -0.27 -13.78
N ARG A 455 27.95 0.48 -14.88
CA ARG A 455 28.62 1.78 -15.04
C ARG A 455 27.88 2.93 -14.38
N HIS A 456 26.56 2.86 -14.30
CA HIS A 456 25.76 3.95 -13.72
C HIS A 456 25.55 3.84 -12.21
N TRP A 457 25.78 2.65 -11.62
CA TRP A 457 25.79 2.44 -10.17
C TRP A 457 27.15 2.72 -9.51
N LYS A 458 28.13 3.19 -10.24
CA LYS A 458 29.35 3.76 -9.66
C LYS A 458 28.99 5.14 -9.08
N CYS A 459 28.41 5.15 -7.89
CA CYS A 459 28.53 6.26 -6.98
C CYS A 459 30.02 6.51 -6.78
N SER A 460 30.53 7.70 -7.10
CA SER A 460 31.92 8.02 -6.84
C SER A 460 32.18 7.83 -5.35
N ARG A 461 33.39 7.37 -4.95
CA ARG A 461 33.75 7.17 -3.53
C ARG A 461 33.58 8.43 -2.67
N ASN A 462 33.40 9.60 -3.27
CA ASN A 462 33.17 10.87 -2.61
C ASN A 462 31.68 11.16 -2.32
N ASP A 463 30.73 10.53 -3.01
CA ASP A 463 29.29 10.77 -2.83
C ASP A 463 28.69 9.93 -1.70
N CYS A 464 29.43 8.95 -1.17
CA CYS A 464 29.01 8.15 -0.02
C CYS A 464 29.27 8.82 1.35
N ARG A 465 29.89 9.99 1.38
CA ARG A 465 30.00 10.81 2.60
C ARG A 465 28.86 11.81 2.67
N GLY A 466 27.73 11.38 3.16
CA GLY A 466 26.53 12.20 3.28
C GLY A 466 25.85 12.33 1.93
N LEU A 467 24.70 11.70 1.76
CA LEU A 467 23.81 11.96 0.63
C LEU A 467 23.54 13.46 0.60
N PRO A 468 24.05 14.20 -0.39
CA PRO A 468 23.72 15.61 -0.52
C PRO A 468 22.22 15.70 -0.85
N ALA A 469 21.61 16.77 -0.38
CA ALA A 469 20.24 17.14 -0.62
C ALA A 469 19.81 16.85 -2.06
N MET A 470 19.23 15.66 -2.30
CA MET A 470 18.47 15.45 -3.51
C MET A 470 17.23 16.33 -3.41
N ARG A 471 17.13 17.25 -4.36
CA ARG A 471 16.04 18.23 -4.44
C ARG A 471 14.71 17.49 -4.36
N ARG A 472 13.95 17.90 -3.39
CA ARG A 472 12.59 17.47 -3.10
C ARG A 472 11.68 18.02 -4.20
N SER A 473 10.94 17.17 -4.82
CA SER A 473 9.71 17.53 -5.53
C SER A 473 8.51 17.23 -4.66
#